data_2e5810f913b47f25dd755e1bcaf35345
#
_entry.id   2e5810f913b47f25dd755e1bcaf35345
#
_cell.length_a   1.000
_cell.length_b   1.000
_cell.length_c   1.000
_cell.angle_alpha   90.00
_cell.angle_beta   90.00
_cell.angle_gamma   90.00
#
_symmetry.space_group_name_H-M   'P 1'
#
loop_
_entity.id
_entity.type
_entity.pdbx_description
1 polymer ?
#
loop_
_entity_poly.entity_id
_entity_poly.type
_entity_poly.pdbx_seq_one_letter_code
_entity_poly.pdbx_strand_id
1 'polypeptide(L)'
;MSFNVLCYGCEGHSWLDRDADVIATVRNYMPDIFGIQEAHIGWMGIFRESMDEYDFVGVGRDDGKDEGEFSPVFYKKDKFTLVDKGWFWISETPDVPSRSWNSACTRIASWAKLTENESGKTFVAMNTHLDHRSEEARKNGVRLINEFAAKLDCPVVITGDFNISEGTDCYVDMIEGGIFRDSKFVAEETENYPTFHPYFHHNEPEDVIDFIFISDGFSAKSYRVIKDKPNGAFPSDHCPIMSEISIK
;
A
#
# COMPACT_ATOMS: atom_id res chain seq x y z
N MET A 1 1.11 3.12 -7.17
CA MET A 1 1.22 4.15 -6.09
C MET A 1 0.90 3.50 -4.76
N SER A 2 1.54 3.90 -3.66
CA SER A 2 1.13 3.61 -2.27
C SER A 2 0.83 4.91 -1.56
N PHE A 3 -0.24 4.95 -0.76
CA PHE A 3 -0.63 6.16 -0.05
C PHE A 3 -1.37 5.84 1.26
N ASN A 4 -0.73 6.05 2.40
CA ASN A 4 -1.43 6.09 3.68
C ASN A 4 -2.21 7.41 3.77
N VAL A 5 -3.55 7.33 3.83
CA VAL A 5 -4.43 8.50 3.77
C VAL A 5 -4.74 9.11 5.14
N LEU A 6 -4.14 8.57 6.19
CA LEU A 6 -4.39 8.89 7.60
C LEU A 6 -5.85 8.67 7.99
N CYS A 7 -6.09 7.84 8.97
CA CYS A 7 -7.43 7.59 9.49
C CYS A 7 -8.05 8.86 10.10
N TYR A 8 -9.32 8.83 10.38
CA TYR A 8 -9.98 9.97 11.03
C TYR A 8 -9.64 10.04 12.52
N GLY A 9 -9.67 11.26 13.06
CA GLY A 9 -9.58 11.47 14.50
C GLY A 9 -8.17 11.54 15.09
N CYS A 10 -7.15 11.74 14.27
CA CYS A 10 -5.81 12.01 14.74
C CYS A 10 -5.61 13.51 14.94
N GLU A 11 -5.25 13.93 16.17
CA GLU A 11 -4.80 15.28 16.51
C GLU A 11 -5.71 16.45 16.09
N GLY A 12 -7.03 16.23 16.06
CA GLY A 12 -8.01 17.28 15.75
C GLY A 12 -8.22 17.53 14.25
N HIS A 13 -7.60 16.75 13.38
CA HIS A 13 -7.85 16.81 11.94
C HIS A 13 -8.92 15.81 11.53
N SER A 14 -10.04 16.32 11.04
CA SER A 14 -11.07 15.47 10.42
C SER A 14 -10.59 15.00 9.05
N TRP A 15 -10.85 13.72 8.72
CA TRP A 15 -10.66 13.22 7.37
C TRP A 15 -11.49 13.99 6.33
N LEU A 16 -12.67 14.52 6.70
CA LEU A 16 -13.52 15.35 5.85
C LEU A 16 -12.90 16.71 5.49
N ASP A 17 -11.92 17.18 6.23
CA ASP A 17 -11.21 18.42 5.90
C ASP A 17 -10.10 18.18 4.87
N ARG A 18 -9.76 16.90 4.58
CA ARG A 18 -8.64 16.50 3.72
C ARG A 18 -9.04 15.63 2.52
N ASP A 19 -10.29 15.19 2.47
CA ASP A 19 -10.77 14.25 1.47
C ASP A 19 -10.56 14.77 0.04
N ALA A 20 -10.88 16.04 -0.20
CA ALA A 20 -10.68 16.69 -1.50
C ALA A 20 -9.19 16.70 -1.91
N ASP A 21 -8.27 16.92 -0.95
CA ASP A 21 -6.83 17.00 -1.20
C ASP A 21 -6.23 15.61 -1.45
N VAL A 22 -6.68 14.59 -0.72
CA VAL A 22 -6.31 13.20 -0.94
C VAL A 22 -6.76 12.74 -2.34
N ILE A 23 -8.02 13.00 -2.70
CA ILE A 23 -8.54 12.66 -4.02
C ILE A 23 -7.83 13.45 -5.13
N ALA A 24 -7.60 14.75 -4.94
CA ALA A 24 -6.87 15.57 -5.90
C ALA A 24 -5.46 15.04 -6.13
N THR A 25 -4.77 14.59 -5.07
CA THR A 25 -3.44 13.99 -5.17
C THR A 25 -3.47 12.73 -6.04
N VAL A 26 -4.40 11.80 -5.80
CA VAL A 26 -4.49 10.59 -6.64
C VAL A 26 -4.90 10.95 -8.09
N ARG A 27 -5.84 11.89 -8.27
CA ARG A 27 -6.29 12.33 -9.60
C ARG A 27 -5.20 13.04 -10.42
N ASN A 28 -4.30 13.78 -9.79
CA ASN A 28 -3.21 14.45 -10.50
C ASN A 28 -2.25 13.46 -11.17
N TYR A 29 -2.09 12.27 -10.61
CA TYR A 29 -1.16 11.27 -11.12
C TYR A 29 -1.85 10.11 -11.85
N MET A 30 -3.13 9.88 -11.61
CA MET A 30 -3.93 8.84 -12.24
C MET A 30 -3.21 7.49 -12.34
N PRO A 31 -2.67 6.94 -11.23
CA PRO A 31 -1.92 5.69 -11.26
C PRO A 31 -2.77 4.56 -11.82
N ASP A 32 -2.18 3.62 -12.55
CA ASP A 32 -2.94 2.49 -13.07
C ASP A 32 -3.40 1.55 -11.97
N ILE A 33 -2.57 1.42 -10.92
CA ILE A 33 -2.86 0.67 -9.70
C ILE A 33 -2.37 1.48 -8.50
N PHE A 34 -3.16 1.48 -7.42
CA PHE A 34 -2.72 2.06 -6.15
C PHE A 34 -3.29 1.31 -4.95
N GLY A 35 -2.49 1.27 -3.89
CA GLY A 35 -2.90 0.85 -2.57
C GLY A 35 -3.05 2.04 -1.65
N ILE A 36 -4.08 2.06 -0.81
CA ILE A 36 -4.20 3.01 0.29
C ILE A 36 -4.18 2.29 1.63
N GLN A 37 -3.74 2.98 2.67
CA GLN A 37 -3.72 2.47 4.03
C GLN A 37 -4.50 3.43 4.94
N GLU A 38 -4.95 2.94 6.08
CA GLU A 38 -5.78 3.68 7.05
C GLU A 38 -7.16 4.15 6.54
N ALA A 39 -7.62 3.59 5.44
CA ALA A 39 -8.93 3.92 4.90
C ALA A 39 -10.03 3.18 5.67
N HIS A 40 -10.86 3.91 6.41
CA HIS A 40 -12.12 3.35 6.95
C HIS A 40 -13.24 3.40 5.90
N ILE A 41 -14.41 2.85 6.23
CA ILE A 41 -15.55 2.76 5.30
C ILE A 41 -15.97 4.11 4.69
N GLY A 42 -15.81 5.22 5.42
CA GLY A 42 -16.07 6.57 4.90
C GLY A 42 -15.11 6.96 3.77
N TRP A 43 -13.81 6.70 3.93
CA TRP A 43 -12.82 6.86 2.86
C TRP A 43 -13.17 6.02 1.63
N MET A 44 -13.55 4.75 1.85
CA MET A 44 -13.96 3.87 0.76
C MET A 44 -15.18 4.41 -0.01
N GLY A 45 -16.13 5.05 0.70
CA GLY A 45 -17.26 5.75 0.08
C GLY A 45 -16.81 6.87 -0.83
N ILE A 46 -15.93 7.76 -0.34
CA ILE A 46 -15.42 8.89 -1.12
C ILE A 46 -14.61 8.43 -2.34
N PHE A 47 -13.73 7.45 -2.19
CA PHE A 47 -13.00 6.90 -3.34
C PHE A 47 -13.93 6.31 -4.39
N ARG A 48 -14.98 5.57 -4.01
CA ARG A 48 -15.98 5.02 -4.95
C ARG A 48 -16.73 6.11 -5.71
N GLU A 49 -17.11 7.19 -5.03
CA GLU A 49 -17.86 8.30 -5.63
C GLU A 49 -16.97 9.18 -6.52
N SER A 50 -15.71 9.35 -6.13
CA SER A 50 -14.79 10.27 -6.79
C SER A 50 -13.92 9.63 -7.87
N MET A 51 -13.77 8.30 -7.90
CA MET A 51 -12.82 7.55 -8.74
C MET A 51 -13.53 6.38 -9.44
N ASP A 52 -14.61 6.69 -10.17
CA ASP A 52 -15.47 5.69 -10.81
C ASP A 52 -14.80 4.89 -11.94
N GLU A 53 -13.66 5.36 -12.45
CA GLU A 53 -12.80 4.63 -13.39
C GLU A 53 -12.03 3.46 -12.77
N TYR A 54 -11.96 3.39 -11.44
CA TYR A 54 -11.31 2.29 -10.71
C TYR A 54 -12.33 1.30 -10.15
N ASP A 55 -11.88 0.07 -9.97
CA ASP A 55 -12.47 -0.92 -9.07
C ASP A 55 -11.44 -1.27 -8.00
N PHE A 56 -11.83 -1.98 -6.95
CA PHE A 56 -10.91 -2.32 -5.87
C PHE A 56 -11.16 -3.70 -5.28
N VAL A 57 -10.14 -4.22 -4.61
CA VAL A 57 -10.17 -5.42 -3.79
C VAL A 57 -9.69 -5.08 -2.39
N GLY A 58 -10.47 -5.43 -1.39
CA GLY A 58 -10.15 -5.22 0.02
C GLY A 58 -11.39 -5.23 0.88
N VAL A 59 -11.20 -5.48 2.17
CA VAL A 59 -12.25 -5.52 3.20
C VAL A 59 -11.75 -4.84 4.47
N GLY A 60 -12.65 -4.50 5.36
CA GLY A 60 -12.33 -4.01 6.70
C GLY A 60 -11.61 -5.08 7.52
N ARG A 61 -10.52 -4.67 8.18
CA ARG A 61 -9.61 -5.60 8.87
C ARG A 61 -10.21 -6.25 10.12
N ASP A 62 -11.24 -5.65 10.73
CA ASP A 62 -11.76 -6.11 12.02
C ASP A 62 -12.86 -7.18 11.89
N ASP A 63 -13.58 -7.23 10.77
CA ASP A 63 -14.65 -8.20 10.54
C ASP A 63 -14.58 -8.92 9.18
N GLY A 64 -13.66 -8.53 8.31
CA GLY A 64 -13.56 -9.03 6.94
C GLY A 64 -14.67 -8.53 6.02
N LYS A 65 -15.31 -7.40 6.38
CA LYS A 65 -16.35 -6.72 5.62
C LYS A 65 -16.14 -5.21 5.61
N ASP A 66 -16.76 -4.50 6.54
CA ASP A 66 -16.80 -3.04 6.55
C ASP A 66 -16.20 -2.40 7.83
N GLU A 67 -15.87 -3.20 8.86
CA GLU A 67 -15.33 -2.69 10.12
C GLU A 67 -13.81 -2.59 10.13
N GLY A 68 -13.32 -1.51 10.75
CA GLY A 68 -11.90 -1.20 10.85
C GLY A 68 -11.36 -0.53 9.57
N GLU A 69 -10.04 -0.47 9.50
CA GLU A 69 -9.35 0.11 8.36
C GLU A 69 -9.20 -0.93 7.24
N PHE A 70 -9.25 -0.46 6.01
CA PHE A 70 -8.97 -1.22 4.80
C PHE A 70 -7.51 -1.01 4.37
N SER A 71 -6.96 -2.01 3.69
CA SER A 71 -5.75 -1.90 2.89
C SER A 71 -6.07 -2.37 1.46
N PRO A 72 -6.89 -1.65 0.71
CA PRO A 72 -7.39 -2.09 -0.59
C PRO A 72 -6.35 -1.90 -1.70
N VAL A 73 -6.50 -2.68 -2.76
CA VAL A 73 -5.84 -2.48 -4.05
C VAL A 73 -6.86 -1.93 -5.02
N PHE A 74 -6.65 -0.71 -5.49
CA PHE A 74 -7.41 -0.09 -6.59
C PHE A 74 -6.71 -0.35 -7.92
N TYR A 75 -7.50 -0.56 -8.99
CA TYR A 75 -7.00 -0.76 -10.34
C TYR A 75 -7.95 -0.17 -11.39
N LYS A 76 -7.41 0.38 -12.49
CA LYS A 76 -8.21 0.90 -13.60
C LYS A 76 -8.97 -0.22 -14.31
N LYS A 77 -10.30 -0.09 -14.40
CA LYS A 77 -11.21 -1.07 -15.03
C LYS A 77 -10.97 -1.26 -16.52
N ASP A 78 -10.54 -0.22 -17.21
CA ASP A 78 -10.27 -0.27 -18.64
C ASP A 78 -8.93 -0.92 -18.98
N LYS A 79 -7.95 -0.86 -18.06
CA LYS A 79 -6.62 -1.44 -18.25
C LYS A 79 -6.47 -2.88 -17.78
N PHE A 80 -7.24 -3.28 -16.77
CA PHE A 80 -7.04 -4.57 -16.12
C PHE A 80 -8.34 -5.38 -16.02
N THR A 81 -8.21 -6.67 -16.23
CA THR A 81 -9.25 -7.67 -15.94
C THR A 81 -8.90 -8.39 -14.65
N LEU A 82 -9.80 -8.35 -13.67
CA LEU A 82 -9.67 -9.10 -12.41
C LEU A 82 -9.87 -10.59 -12.68
N VAL A 83 -8.85 -11.40 -12.35
CA VAL A 83 -8.84 -12.86 -12.52
C VAL A 83 -9.18 -13.56 -11.22
N ASP A 84 -8.57 -13.09 -10.12
CA ASP A 84 -8.77 -13.64 -8.78
C ASP A 84 -8.47 -12.58 -7.74
N LYS A 85 -8.96 -12.77 -6.52
CA LYS A 85 -8.78 -11.83 -5.42
C LYS A 85 -8.86 -12.50 -4.07
N GLY A 86 -8.30 -11.84 -3.08
CA GLY A 86 -8.43 -12.28 -1.70
C GLY A 86 -7.70 -11.37 -0.72
N TRP A 87 -7.67 -11.82 0.50
CA TRP A 87 -6.99 -11.18 1.60
C TRP A 87 -6.62 -12.21 2.66
N PHE A 88 -5.69 -11.85 3.52
CA PHE A 88 -5.34 -12.66 4.67
C PHE A 88 -4.90 -11.77 5.84
N TRP A 89 -5.17 -12.20 7.04
CA TRP A 89 -4.75 -11.48 8.25
C TRP A 89 -3.29 -11.75 8.57
N ILE A 90 -2.60 -10.71 8.99
CA ILE A 90 -1.22 -10.79 9.48
C ILE A 90 -1.24 -11.33 10.91
N SER A 91 -1.46 -12.62 11.02
CA SER A 91 -1.60 -13.34 12.28
C SER A 91 -1.28 -14.83 12.13
N GLU A 92 -1.28 -15.59 13.23
CA GLU A 92 -1.14 -17.05 13.23
C GLU A 92 -2.37 -17.76 12.63
N THR A 93 -3.48 -17.04 12.48
CA THR A 93 -4.74 -17.54 11.87
C THR A 93 -5.14 -16.65 10.70
N PRO A 94 -4.43 -16.71 9.56
CA PRO A 94 -4.58 -15.74 8.46
C PRO A 94 -5.93 -15.78 7.74
N ASP A 95 -6.73 -16.81 7.94
CA ASP A 95 -8.03 -16.98 7.27
C ASP A 95 -9.20 -16.29 8.00
N VAL A 96 -8.96 -15.75 9.19
CA VAL A 96 -10.00 -15.11 10.02
C VAL A 96 -9.48 -13.82 10.68
N PRO A 97 -10.36 -12.83 10.95
CA PRO A 97 -9.98 -11.64 11.69
C PRO A 97 -9.32 -11.98 13.02
N SER A 98 -8.05 -11.65 13.18
CA SER A 98 -7.28 -12.01 14.36
C SER A 98 -6.02 -11.17 14.54
N ARG A 99 -5.45 -11.20 15.73
CA ARG A 99 -4.17 -10.56 16.09
C ARG A 99 -3.24 -11.58 16.72
N SER A 100 -1.96 -11.46 16.39
CA SER A 100 -0.89 -12.29 16.96
C SER A 100 0.35 -11.44 17.22
N TRP A 101 1.33 -12.01 17.88
CA TRP A 101 2.67 -11.41 18.09
C TRP A 101 2.63 -10.02 18.74
N ASN A 102 1.73 -9.81 19.69
CA ASN A 102 1.53 -8.55 20.40
C ASN A 102 1.22 -7.35 19.49
N SER A 103 0.65 -7.59 18.29
CA SER A 103 0.25 -6.50 17.41
C SER A 103 -0.74 -5.56 18.10
N ALA A 104 -0.59 -4.25 17.87
CA ALA A 104 -1.47 -3.24 18.43
C ALA A 104 -2.88 -3.31 17.81
N CYS A 105 -2.96 -3.62 16.54
CA CYS A 105 -4.19 -3.69 15.75
C CYS A 105 -4.27 -4.98 14.95
N THR A 106 -5.47 -5.35 14.52
CA THR A 106 -5.67 -6.31 13.45
C THR A 106 -5.03 -5.77 12.17
N ARG A 107 -4.25 -6.58 11.47
CA ARG A 107 -3.58 -6.18 10.21
C ARG A 107 -3.94 -7.15 9.10
N ILE A 108 -4.06 -6.65 7.88
CA ILE A 108 -4.53 -7.39 6.72
C ILE A 108 -3.67 -7.08 5.50
N ALA A 109 -3.48 -8.07 4.63
CA ALA A 109 -2.98 -7.87 3.28
C ALA A 109 -4.10 -8.23 2.29
N SER A 110 -4.42 -7.31 1.39
CA SER A 110 -5.36 -7.54 0.29
C SER A 110 -4.59 -7.75 -1.00
N TRP A 111 -5.11 -8.59 -1.91
CA TRP A 111 -4.48 -8.84 -3.20
C TRP A 111 -5.49 -9.04 -4.32
N ALA A 112 -5.09 -8.59 -5.52
CA ALA A 112 -5.81 -8.78 -6.76
C ALA A 112 -4.90 -9.44 -7.80
N LYS A 113 -5.31 -10.57 -8.38
CA LYS A 113 -4.67 -11.16 -9.57
C LYS A 113 -5.30 -10.51 -10.79
N LEU A 114 -4.48 -9.76 -11.53
CA LEU A 114 -4.92 -8.91 -12.63
C LEU A 114 -4.26 -9.37 -13.94
N THR A 115 -5.01 -9.32 -15.02
CA THR A 115 -4.46 -9.43 -16.38
C THR A 115 -4.49 -8.04 -17.02
N GLU A 116 -3.33 -7.57 -17.50
CA GLU A 116 -3.26 -6.35 -18.29
C GLU A 116 -3.88 -6.58 -19.66
N ASN A 117 -4.90 -5.80 -20.02
CA ASN A 117 -5.73 -6.03 -21.19
C ASN A 117 -4.94 -5.88 -22.51
N GLU A 118 -3.95 -5.00 -22.54
CA GLU A 118 -3.14 -4.72 -23.74
C GLU A 118 -2.15 -5.86 -24.03
N SER A 119 -1.38 -6.30 -23.03
CA SER A 119 -0.32 -7.31 -23.19
C SER A 119 -0.80 -8.75 -22.97
N GLY A 120 -1.91 -8.93 -22.25
CA GLY A 120 -2.39 -10.24 -21.80
C GLY A 120 -1.56 -10.84 -20.66
N LYS A 121 -0.60 -10.11 -20.10
CA LYS A 121 0.23 -10.58 -19.00
C LYS A 121 -0.51 -10.50 -17.67
N THR A 122 -0.31 -11.52 -16.85
CA THR A 122 -0.98 -11.66 -15.54
C THR A 122 0.03 -11.47 -14.40
N PHE A 123 -0.39 -10.79 -13.35
CA PHE A 123 0.39 -10.53 -12.14
C PHE A 123 -0.52 -10.38 -10.93
N VAL A 124 0.07 -10.33 -9.74
CA VAL A 124 -0.65 -10.02 -8.50
C VAL A 124 -0.22 -8.66 -7.98
N ALA A 125 -1.19 -7.79 -7.71
CA ALA A 125 -1.01 -6.56 -6.95
C ALA A 125 -1.49 -6.78 -5.52
N MET A 126 -0.66 -6.42 -4.54
CA MET A 126 -0.96 -6.52 -3.10
C MET A 126 -0.87 -5.17 -2.44
N ASN A 127 -1.56 -5.02 -1.30
CA ASN A 127 -1.43 -3.87 -0.42
C ASN A 127 -1.58 -4.29 1.04
N THR A 128 -0.79 -3.67 1.92
CA THR A 128 -0.81 -3.97 3.35
C THR A 128 -0.49 -2.74 4.19
N HIS A 129 -0.80 -2.82 5.49
CA HIS A 129 -0.34 -1.90 6.50
C HIS A 129 0.13 -2.72 7.72
N LEU A 130 1.44 -2.81 7.94
CA LEU A 130 2.02 -3.59 9.03
C LEU A 130 1.88 -2.91 10.39
N ASP A 131 2.15 -3.63 11.47
CA ASP A 131 1.94 -3.12 12.83
C ASP A 131 2.97 -2.05 13.22
N HIS A 132 2.49 -0.92 13.74
CA HIS A 132 3.32 0.21 14.13
C HIS A 132 4.06 0.04 15.47
N ARG A 133 3.68 -0.96 16.30
CA ARG A 133 4.26 -1.15 17.63
C ARG A 133 5.12 -2.40 17.74
N SER A 134 4.61 -3.53 17.28
CA SER A 134 5.28 -4.83 17.49
C SER A 134 6.22 -5.17 16.34
N GLU A 135 7.51 -5.16 16.63
CA GLU A 135 8.54 -5.64 15.69
C GLU A 135 8.34 -7.12 15.36
N GLU A 136 7.97 -7.94 16.36
CA GLU A 136 7.66 -9.36 16.16
C GLU A 136 6.50 -9.54 15.16
N ALA A 137 5.45 -8.72 15.26
CA ALA A 137 4.34 -8.76 14.31
C ALA A 137 4.78 -8.33 12.90
N ARG A 138 5.66 -7.33 12.78
CA ARG A 138 6.22 -6.93 11.48
C ARG A 138 7.08 -8.03 10.86
N LYS A 139 8.00 -8.64 11.61
CA LYS A 139 8.84 -9.77 11.14
C LYS A 139 7.98 -10.94 10.63
N ASN A 140 7.00 -11.35 11.42
CA ASN A 140 6.08 -12.42 11.01
C ASN A 140 5.17 -11.99 9.84
N GLY A 141 4.78 -10.72 9.75
CA GLY A 141 4.04 -10.16 8.63
C GLY A 141 4.83 -10.26 7.33
N VAL A 142 6.08 -9.82 7.34
CA VAL A 142 7.01 -9.95 6.21
C VAL A 142 7.16 -11.41 5.79
N ARG A 143 7.33 -12.33 6.76
CA ARG A 143 7.42 -13.77 6.49
C ARG A 143 6.15 -14.30 5.80
N LEU A 144 4.95 -13.97 6.32
CA LEU A 144 3.69 -14.39 5.70
C LEU A 144 3.51 -13.87 4.27
N ILE A 145 3.88 -12.61 4.03
CA ILE A 145 3.84 -12.00 2.70
C ILE A 145 4.78 -12.74 1.73
N ASN A 146 6.03 -13.01 2.15
CA ASN A 146 6.98 -13.76 1.35
C ASN A 146 6.50 -15.21 1.10
N GLU A 147 5.96 -15.90 2.11
CA GLU A 147 5.39 -17.24 1.97
C GLU A 147 4.18 -17.30 1.03
N PHE A 148 3.35 -16.25 1.03
CA PHE A 148 2.24 -16.13 0.10
C PHE A 148 2.75 -15.90 -1.32
N ALA A 149 3.63 -14.93 -1.52
CA ALA A 149 4.18 -14.59 -2.82
C ALA A 149 4.95 -15.76 -3.46
N ALA A 150 5.68 -16.56 -2.65
CA ALA A 150 6.41 -17.74 -3.11
C ALA A 150 5.52 -18.84 -3.72
N LYS A 151 4.22 -18.84 -3.41
CA LYS A 151 3.27 -19.84 -3.95
C LYS A 151 2.64 -19.41 -5.27
N LEU A 152 2.87 -18.15 -5.69
CA LEU A 152 2.29 -17.61 -6.91
C LEU A 152 3.14 -17.96 -8.13
N ASP A 153 2.48 -18.21 -9.25
CA ASP A 153 3.07 -18.56 -10.54
C ASP A 153 3.26 -17.35 -11.47
N CYS A 154 3.05 -16.16 -10.96
CA CYS A 154 3.12 -14.91 -11.72
C CYS A 154 3.83 -13.80 -10.90
N PRO A 155 4.29 -12.73 -11.58
CA PRO A 155 4.92 -11.59 -10.90
C PRO A 155 4.04 -10.97 -9.83
N VAL A 156 4.67 -10.42 -8.79
CA VAL A 156 3.99 -9.75 -7.67
C VAL A 156 4.54 -8.35 -7.49
N VAL A 157 3.65 -7.39 -7.31
CA VAL A 157 3.96 -6.05 -6.79
C VAL A 157 3.20 -5.85 -5.48
N ILE A 158 3.86 -5.36 -4.47
CA ILE A 158 3.22 -5.03 -3.18
C ILE A 158 3.50 -3.58 -2.82
N THR A 159 2.46 -2.88 -2.43
CA THR A 159 2.47 -1.53 -1.87
C THR A 159 2.12 -1.58 -0.39
N GLY A 160 2.54 -0.60 0.38
CA GLY A 160 2.11 -0.53 1.78
C GLY A 160 2.86 0.48 2.60
N ASP A 161 2.26 0.78 3.75
CA ASP A 161 2.95 1.29 4.92
C ASP A 161 3.41 0.07 5.73
N PHE A 162 4.71 -0.17 5.69
CA PHE A 162 5.27 -1.34 6.36
C PHE A 162 5.65 -1.06 7.81
N ASN A 163 5.64 0.21 8.24
CA ASN A 163 6.11 0.61 9.57
C ASN A 163 7.52 0.07 9.90
N ILE A 164 8.36 -0.07 8.88
CA ILE A 164 9.76 -0.45 8.97
C ILE A 164 10.59 0.62 8.28
N SER A 165 11.82 0.85 8.74
CA SER A 165 12.75 1.76 8.06
C SER A 165 13.75 0.97 7.21
N GLU A 166 14.28 1.62 6.17
CA GLU A 166 15.34 1.05 5.33
C GLU A 166 16.51 0.54 6.18
N GLY A 167 17.04 -0.64 5.83
CA GLY A 167 18.19 -1.25 6.49
C GLY A 167 17.90 -1.91 7.84
N THR A 168 16.65 -1.89 8.34
CA THR A 168 16.27 -2.69 9.51
C THR A 168 16.16 -4.18 9.15
N ASP A 169 16.23 -5.06 10.16
CA ASP A 169 16.12 -6.51 9.95
C ASP A 169 14.85 -6.88 9.16
N CYS A 170 13.70 -6.28 9.49
CA CYS A 170 12.45 -6.53 8.78
C CYS A 170 12.52 -6.12 7.29
N TYR A 171 13.19 -5.00 6.97
CA TYR A 171 13.41 -4.57 5.60
C TYR A 171 14.33 -5.54 4.87
N VAL A 172 15.41 -5.95 5.52
CA VAL A 172 16.36 -6.94 4.98
C VAL A 172 15.65 -8.27 4.73
N ASP A 173 14.84 -8.77 5.67
CA ASP A 173 14.03 -9.99 5.52
C ASP A 173 13.06 -9.91 4.33
N MET A 174 12.54 -8.71 4.02
CA MET A 174 11.64 -8.53 2.87
C MET A 174 12.37 -8.73 1.54
N ILE A 175 13.62 -8.26 1.42
CA ILE A 175 14.40 -8.30 0.16
C ILE A 175 15.34 -9.52 0.07
N GLU A 176 15.90 -10.00 1.19
CA GLU A 176 16.82 -11.17 1.18
C GLU A 176 16.10 -12.50 0.97
N GLY A 177 14.78 -12.57 1.14
CA GLY A 177 13.95 -13.71 0.75
C GLY A 177 14.01 -14.03 -0.74
N GLY A 178 14.63 -13.17 -1.55
CA GLY A 178 14.90 -13.36 -2.98
C GLY A 178 13.66 -13.25 -3.88
N ILE A 179 12.50 -12.92 -3.31
CA ILE A 179 11.26 -12.74 -4.08
C ILE A 179 11.10 -11.28 -4.49
N PHE A 180 11.36 -10.37 -3.57
CA PHE A 180 11.13 -8.95 -3.74
C PHE A 180 12.42 -8.14 -3.84
N ARG A 181 12.33 -7.04 -4.55
CA ARG A 181 13.30 -5.95 -4.60
C ARG A 181 12.55 -4.65 -4.37
N ASP A 182 13.14 -3.72 -3.67
CA ASP A 182 12.58 -2.38 -3.52
C ASP A 182 12.68 -1.64 -4.85
N SER A 183 11.53 -1.17 -5.37
CA SER A 183 11.46 -0.43 -6.63
C SER A 183 12.31 0.84 -6.62
N LYS A 184 12.50 1.46 -5.45
CA LYS A 184 13.36 2.63 -5.24
C LYS A 184 14.81 2.38 -5.66
N PHE A 185 15.36 1.20 -5.33
CA PHE A 185 16.77 0.87 -5.57
C PHE A 185 17.03 0.19 -6.91
N VAL A 186 15.97 -0.27 -7.59
CA VAL A 186 16.11 -0.92 -8.91
C VAL A 186 15.55 -0.09 -10.06
N ALA A 187 14.96 1.05 -9.79
CA ALA A 187 14.51 1.99 -10.82
C ALA A 187 15.70 2.67 -11.51
N GLU A 188 15.54 2.94 -12.82
CA GLU A 188 16.54 3.69 -13.60
C GLU A 188 16.65 5.14 -13.12
N GLU A 189 15.51 5.74 -12.74
CA GLU A 189 15.41 7.07 -12.17
C GLU A 189 14.78 6.98 -10.79
N THR A 190 15.48 7.45 -9.77
CA THR A 190 15.00 7.36 -8.38
C THR A 190 15.13 8.67 -7.63
N GLU A 191 14.17 8.94 -6.77
CA GLU A 191 14.18 10.05 -5.83
C GLU A 191 14.39 9.53 -4.41
N ASN A 192 15.30 10.15 -3.66
CA ASN A 192 15.52 9.83 -2.27
C ASN A 192 14.91 10.93 -1.41
N TYR A 193 13.72 10.68 -0.89
CA TYR A 193 12.98 11.58 -0.03
C TYR A 193 12.19 10.78 1.01
N PRO A 194 12.11 11.20 2.28
CA PRO A 194 11.30 10.52 3.30
C PRO A 194 9.83 10.51 2.95
N THR A 195 9.08 9.55 3.52
CA THR A 195 7.65 9.39 3.22
C THR A 195 6.74 9.73 4.39
N PHE A 196 7.25 9.68 5.62
CA PHE A 196 6.47 9.89 6.84
C PHE A 196 6.94 11.10 7.64
N HIS A 197 6.01 11.89 8.16
CA HIS A 197 6.26 13.01 9.06
C HIS A 197 5.36 12.90 10.31
N PRO A 198 5.95 12.77 11.49
CA PRO A 198 5.20 12.47 12.72
C PRO A 198 4.28 13.61 13.20
N TYR A 199 4.47 14.81 12.65
CA TYR A 199 3.68 15.99 13.02
C TYR A 199 3.03 16.59 11.78
N PHE A 200 1.76 16.26 11.61
CA PHE A 200 0.93 16.72 10.53
C PHE A 200 1.02 18.24 10.30
N HIS A 201 1.19 18.68 9.08
CA HIS A 201 1.19 20.06 8.56
C HIS A 201 2.44 20.92 8.68
N HIS A 202 3.39 20.67 9.55
CA HIS A 202 4.44 21.67 9.81
C HIS A 202 5.88 21.18 9.61
N ASN A 203 6.11 19.90 9.57
CA ASN A 203 7.44 19.33 9.45
C ASN A 203 7.65 18.67 8.09
N GLU A 204 8.89 18.75 7.59
CA GLU A 204 9.29 17.92 6.46
C GLU A 204 9.31 16.44 6.89
N PRO A 205 9.04 15.50 5.97
CA PRO A 205 9.15 14.07 6.26
C PRO A 205 10.52 13.68 6.79
N GLU A 206 10.55 12.74 7.73
CA GLU A 206 11.78 12.36 8.45
C GLU A 206 12.20 10.91 8.19
N ASP A 207 11.26 10.02 7.85
CA ASP A 207 11.53 8.58 7.71
C ASP A 207 10.90 8.00 6.43
N VAL A 208 11.44 6.88 5.96
CA VAL A 208 10.89 6.09 4.84
C VAL A 208 10.30 4.82 5.43
N ILE A 209 8.97 4.72 5.45
CA ILE A 209 8.24 3.55 5.95
C ILE A 209 7.20 3.01 4.96
N ASP A 210 7.00 3.72 3.85
CA ASP A 210 6.16 3.31 2.74
C ASP A 210 7.02 2.72 1.62
N PHE A 211 6.60 1.57 1.08
CA PHE A 211 7.39 0.87 0.08
C PHE A 211 6.54 0.36 -1.08
N ILE A 212 7.19 0.23 -2.24
CA ILE A 212 6.72 -0.54 -3.40
C ILE A 212 7.77 -1.60 -3.69
N PHE A 213 7.49 -2.84 -3.30
CA PHE A 213 8.35 -3.97 -3.61
C PHE A 213 7.85 -4.70 -4.85
N ILE A 214 8.76 -5.12 -5.72
CA ILE A 214 8.47 -5.81 -6.97
C ILE A 214 9.26 -7.11 -7.07
N SER A 215 8.63 -8.15 -7.60
CA SER A 215 9.32 -9.40 -7.92
C SER A 215 10.12 -9.30 -9.23
N ASP A 216 10.95 -10.31 -9.51
CA ASP A 216 11.82 -10.36 -10.70
C ASP A 216 11.10 -10.28 -12.05
N GLY A 217 9.80 -10.55 -12.08
CA GLY A 217 8.95 -10.40 -13.27
C GLY A 217 8.68 -8.96 -13.66
N PHE A 218 9.11 -7.97 -12.86
CA PHE A 218 8.98 -6.55 -13.18
C PHE A 218 10.34 -5.88 -13.41
N SER A 219 10.32 -4.82 -14.21
CA SER A 219 11.36 -3.79 -14.27
C SER A 219 10.76 -2.47 -13.77
N ALA A 220 11.58 -1.64 -13.11
CA ALA A 220 11.19 -0.30 -12.67
C ALA A 220 11.92 0.74 -13.49
N LYS A 221 11.19 1.69 -14.07
CA LYS A 221 11.73 2.82 -14.82
C LYS A 221 11.96 4.01 -13.91
N SER A 222 10.98 4.32 -13.06
CA SER A 222 11.11 5.44 -12.12
C SER A 222 10.50 5.14 -10.76
N TYR A 223 11.05 5.80 -9.74
CA TYR A 223 10.48 5.89 -8.40
C TYR A 223 10.51 7.35 -7.95
N ARG A 224 9.41 7.81 -7.35
CA ARG A 224 9.30 9.17 -6.81
C ARG A 224 8.43 9.23 -5.57
N VAL A 225 8.66 10.26 -4.76
CA VAL A 225 7.83 10.66 -3.63
C VAL A 225 7.01 11.88 -4.03
N ILE A 226 5.70 11.83 -3.83
CA ILE A 226 4.78 12.91 -4.21
C ILE A 226 4.70 13.90 -3.04
N LYS A 227 5.12 15.14 -3.30
CA LYS A 227 5.23 16.23 -2.30
C LYS A 227 4.20 17.32 -2.53
N ASP A 228 3.09 16.98 -3.18
CA ASP A 228 2.04 17.92 -3.49
C ASP A 228 1.34 18.41 -2.23
N LYS A 229 1.06 19.70 -2.21
CA LYS A 229 0.33 20.41 -1.16
C LYS A 229 -0.86 21.14 -1.79
N PRO A 230 -1.94 20.44 -2.17
CA PRO A 230 -3.04 21.03 -2.96
C PRO A 230 -3.60 22.32 -2.38
N ASN A 231 -3.79 22.41 -1.08
CA ASN A 231 -4.21 23.61 -0.37
C ASN A 231 -3.12 24.21 0.54
N GLY A 232 -1.85 24.03 0.16
CA GLY A 232 -0.72 24.57 0.92
C GLY A 232 -0.25 23.69 2.10
N ALA A 233 -0.91 22.55 2.34
CA ALA A 233 -0.55 21.55 3.34
C ALA A 233 -0.47 20.15 2.71
N PHE A 234 0.29 19.25 3.33
CA PHE A 234 0.26 17.85 2.95
C PHE A 234 -1.12 17.25 3.22
N PRO A 235 -1.67 16.43 2.30
CA PRO A 235 -3.00 15.82 2.48
C PRO A 235 -3.04 14.68 3.50
N SER A 236 -1.89 14.20 3.94
CA SER A 236 -1.69 13.15 4.95
C SER A 236 -0.38 13.41 5.69
N ASP A 237 -0.14 12.73 6.79
CA ASP A 237 1.17 12.64 7.44
C ASP A 237 2.14 11.69 6.69
N HIS A 238 1.67 11.10 5.59
CA HIS A 238 2.50 10.39 4.63
C HIS A 238 2.50 11.08 3.27
N CYS A 239 3.66 11.10 2.63
CA CYS A 239 3.82 11.44 1.23
C CYS A 239 3.59 10.20 0.37
N PRO A 240 2.67 10.23 -0.60
CA PRO A 240 2.49 9.09 -1.50
C PRO A 240 3.77 8.78 -2.27
N ILE A 241 4.00 7.50 -2.50
CA ILE A 241 5.08 7.03 -3.36
C ILE A 241 4.52 6.43 -4.66
N MET A 242 5.24 6.61 -5.75
CA MET A 242 4.86 6.07 -7.05
C MET A 242 6.05 5.50 -7.80
N SER A 243 5.86 4.35 -8.42
CA SER A 243 6.85 3.73 -9.31
C SER A 243 6.23 3.42 -10.66
N GLU A 244 6.94 3.73 -11.75
CA GLU A 244 6.60 3.28 -13.09
C GLU A 244 7.27 1.93 -13.32
N ILE A 245 6.46 0.88 -13.41
CA ILE A 245 6.92 -0.50 -13.56
C ILE A 245 6.34 -1.14 -14.82
N SER A 246 7.06 -2.09 -15.40
CA SER A 246 6.62 -2.87 -16.56
C SER A 246 6.78 -4.36 -16.30
N ILE A 247 5.82 -5.18 -16.75
CA ILE A 247 5.90 -6.63 -16.68
C ILE A 247 6.84 -7.10 -17.80
N LYS A 248 7.88 -7.87 -17.45
CA LYS A 248 8.86 -8.43 -18.39
C LYS A 248 8.25 -9.47 -19.34
#